data_231ebfd68547c04ad0bc494e7c39a26e
#
_entry.id   231ebfd68547c04ad0bc494e7c39a26e
#
_cell.length_a   1.000
_cell.length_b   1.000
_cell.length_c   1.000
_cell.angle_alpha   90.00
_cell.angle_beta   90.00
_cell.angle_gamma   90.00
#
_symmetry.space_group_name_H-M   'P 1'
#
loop_
_entity.id
_entity.type
_entity.pdbx_description
1 polymer ?
#
loop_
_entity_poly.entity_id
_entity_poly.type
_entity_poly.pdbx_seq_one_letter_code
_entity_poly.pdbx_strand_id
1 'polypeptide(L)'
;MEPQKPETENELKPKVRALYEAVLELLNENADISTMKVSDITSRAGIGKGTAYDYFKSKEEIIACAVMYDARRQGMETREKLRELPSFEARIRYCFSWVEKCVRERTAFGKLLFLTSHPGGVPDEVLVKMKQIHEENKSGCEMEPIEILRGLCQEGKTEGYIREEISSEDAAYILLGNLCSLFMYMGHEKGEDAQKCGKMREFLCEGFLKTVK
;
A
#
# COMPACT_ATOMS: atom_id res chain seq x y z
N MET A 1 25.63 -5.70 -12.90
CA MET A 1 25.32 -4.80 -11.77
C MET A 1 24.13 -5.43 -11.08
N GLU A 2 24.27 -5.88 -9.86
CA GLU A 2 23.19 -6.51 -9.11
C GLU A 2 22.06 -5.50 -8.89
N PRO A 3 20.79 -5.92 -8.98
CA PRO A 3 19.66 -5.07 -8.63
C PRO A 3 19.82 -4.65 -7.17
N GLN A 4 19.77 -3.34 -6.93
CA GLN A 4 19.94 -2.81 -5.57
C GLN A 4 18.74 -3.27 -4.74
N LYS A 5 19.02 -4.01 -3.64
CA LYS A 5 18.06 -4.29 -2.57
C LYS A 5 17.33 -3.00 -2.20
N PRO A 6 16.02 -3.03 -1.92
CA PRO A 6 15.34 -1.91 -1.32
C PRO A 6 15.96 -1.66 0.06
N GLU A 7 16.81 -0.64 0.08
CA GLU A 7 17.53 -0.16 1.25
C GLU A 7 16.51 0.48 2.21
N THR A 8 16.77 0.42 3.50
CA THR A 8 16.02 1.19 4.50
C THR A 8 16.12 2.68 4.17
N GLU A 9 15.18 3.49 4.64
CA GLU A 9 15.07 4.92 4.30
C GLU A 9 16.39 5.71 4.48
N ASN A 10 17.25 5.27 5.41
CA ASN A 10 18.56 5.85 5.69
C ASN A 10 19.68 5.44 4.70
N GLU A 11 19.47 4.43 3.86
CA GLU A 11 20.49 3.87 2.95
C GLU A 11 20.26 4.24 1.47
N LEU A 12 19.12 4.85 1.13
CA LEU A 12 18.82 5.26 -0.23
C LEU A 12 19.76 6.38 -0.70
N LYS A 13 20.42 6.17 -1.83
CA LYS A 13 21.19 7.22 -2.48
C LYS A 13 20.29 8.41 -2.79
N PRO A 14 20.71 9.67 -2.54
CA PRO A 14 19.87 10.85 -2.70
C PRO A 14 19.19 10.96 -4.07
N LYS A 15 19.89 10.57 -5.14
CA LYS A 15 19.35 10.57 -6.52
C LYS A 15 18.23 9.54 -6.73
N VAL A 16 18.37 8.36 -6.10
CA VAL A 16 17.34 7.31 -6.15
C VAL A 16 16.10 7.76 -5.40
N ARG A 17 16.27 8.35 -4.21
CA ARG A 17 15.17 8.93 -3.43
C ARG A 17 14.43 9.99 -4.23
N ALA A 18 15.14 10.93 -4.86
CA ALA A 18 14.53 11.98 -5.68
C ALA A 18 13.72 11.42 -6.86
N LEU A 19 14.18 10.31 -7.49
CA LEU A 19 13.40 9.63 -8.54
C LEU A 19 12.13 9.00 -7.99
N TYR A 20 12.18 8.39 -6.80
CA TYR A 20 10.99 7.80 -6.16
C TYR A 20 9.98 8.88 -5.78
N GLU A 21 10.44 9.95 -5.13
CA GLU A 21 9.58 11.08 -4.77
C GLU A 21 8.91 11.69 -6.01
N ALA A 22 9.66 11.88 -7.10
CA ALA A 22 9.11 12.38 -8.36
C ALA A 22 8.00 11.46 -8.94
N VAL A 23 8.17 10.15 -8.90
CA VAL A 23 7.11 9.20 -9.33
C VAL A 23 5.89 9.34 -8.44
N LEU A 24 6.05 9.37 -7.12
CA LEU A 24 4.95 9.46 -6.16
C LEU A 24 4.19 10.79 -6.31
N GLU A 25 4.89 11.90 -6.52
CA GLU A 25 4.28 13.20 -6.80
C GLU A 25 3.45 13.18 -8.09
N LEU A 26 4.02 12.66 -9.19
CA LEU A 26 3.30 12.51 -10.46
C LEU A 26 2.04 11.66 -10.30
N LEU A 27 2.14 10.54 -9.57
CA LEU A 27 0.97 9.72 -9.25
C LEU A 27 -0.06 10.49 -8.41
N ASN A 28 0.36 11.28 -7.43
CA ASN A 28 -0.55 12.11 -6.62
C ASN A 28 -1.25 13.19 -7.46
N GLU A 29 -0.61 13.71 -8.50
CA GLU A 29 -1.17 14.65 -9.47
C GLU A 29 -2.06 13.97 -10.54
N ASN A 30 -2.38 12.68 -10.41
CA ASN A 30 -3.16 11.88 -11.34
C ASN A 30 -2.49 11.62 -12.71
N ALA A 31 -1.16 11.64 -12.79
CA ALA A 31 -0.47 11.20 -13.99
C ALA A 31 -0.79 9.72 -14.27
N ASP A 32 -1.06 9.42 -15.54
CA ASP A 32 -1.30 8.06 -16.00
C ASP A 32 0.03 7.32 -16.15
N ILE A 33 0.14 6.19 -15.45
CA ILE A 33 1.34 5.34 -15.46
C ILE A 33 1.70 4.88 -16.88
N SER A 34 0.69 4.60 -17.72
CA SER A 34 0.90 4.09 -19.08
C SER A 34 1.57 5.13 -19.97
N THR A 35 1.19 6.39 -19.85
CA THR A 35 1.69 7.51 -20.67
C THR A 35 2.89 8.22 -20.06
N MET A 36 3.20 8.01 -18.78
CA MET A 36 4.34 8.59 -18.07
C MET A 36 5.66 8.26 -18.78
N LYS A 37 6.52 9.25 -18.97
CA LYS A 37 7.83 9.10 -19.61
C LYS A 37 8.95 9.24 -18.58
N VAL A 38 10.11 8.62 -18.87
CA VAL A 38 11.34 8.83 -18.06
C VAL A 38 11.69 10.32 -17.97
N SER A 39 11.43 11.11 -19.04
CA SER A 39 11.66 12.56 -19.02
C SER A 39 10.83 13.29 -17.96
N ASP A 40 9.60 12.83 -17.73
CA ASP A 40 8.71 13.48 -16.78
C ASP A 40 9.20 13.24 -15.35
N ILE A 41 9.60 11.99 -15.07
CA ILE A 41 10.20 11.58 -13.79
C ILE A 41 11.52 12.33 -13.54
N THR A 42 12.44 12.33 -14.52
CA THR A 42 13.76 12.92 -14.35
C THR A 42 13.74 14.44 -14.28
N SER A 43 12.81 15.09 -15.02
CA SER A 43 12.61 16.54 -14.93
C SER A 43 12.07 16.94 -13.55
N ARG A 44 11.12 16.18 -13.02
CA ARG A 44 10.56 16.40 -11.68
C ARG A 44 11.61 16.16 -10.59
N ALA A 45 12.44 15.13 -10.73
CA ALA A 45 13.51 14.81 -9.80
C ALA A 45 14.73 15.76 -9.89
N GLY A 46 14.79 16.63 -10.89
CA GLY A 46 15.97 17.47 -11.14
C GLY A 46 17.22 16.68 -11.54
N ILE A 47 17.06 15.53 -12.20
CA ILE A 47 18.12 14.58 -12.54
C ILE A 47 18.15 14.36 -14.04
N GLY A 48 19.36 14.23 -14.63
CA GLY A 48 19.51 13.87 -16.03
C GLY A 48 19.06 12.43 -16.33
N LYS A 49 18.51 12.19 -17.54
CA LYS A 49 18.09 10.84 -17.98
C LYS A 49 19.23 9.81 -17.90
N GLY A 50 20.47 10.19 -18.27
CA GLY A 50 21.63 9.31 -18.15
C GLY A 50 21.82 8.82 -16.72
N THR A 51 21.75 9.74 -15.75
CA THR A 51 21.85 9.37 -14.33
C THR A 51 20.73 8.42 -13.87
N ALA A 52 19.50 8.57 -14.35
CA ALA A 52 18.44 7.64 -14.01
C ALA A 52 18.74 6.23 -14.55
N TYR A 53 19.28 6.12 -15.76
CA TYR A 53 19.68 4.85 -16.36
C TYR A 53 20.97 4.25 -15.76
N ASP A 54 21.76 5.01 -14.99
CA ASP A 54 22.84 4.46 -14.16
C ASP A 54 22.32 3.59 -13.01
N TYR A 55 21.08 3.81 -12.58
CA TYR A 55 20.43 3.10 -11.46
C TYR A 55 19.37 2.10 -11.90
N PHE A 56 18.63 2.38 -12.97
CA PHE A 56 17.46 1.60 -13.40
C PHE A 56 17.53 1.26 -14.88
N LYS A 57 17.09 0.07 -15.23
CA LYS A 57 17.12 -0.42 -16.62
C LYS A 57 15.96 0.11 -17.46
N SER A 58 14.85 0.47 -16.83
CA SER A 58 13.65 0.91 -17.52
C SER A 58 12.79 1.86 -16.68
N LYS A 59 11.85 2.52 -17.32
CA LYS A 59 10.81 3.35 -16.68
C LYS A 59 9.97 2.52 -15.69
N GLU A 60 9.60 1.34 -16.11
CA GLU A 60 8.76 0.41 -15.35
C GLU A 60 9.46 0.00 -14.05
N GLU A 61 10.77 -0.18 -14.09
CA GLU A 61 11.58 -0.48 -12.91
C GLU A 61 11.61 0.71 -11.93
N ILE A 62 11.77 1.94 -12.42
CA ILE A 62 11.71 3.14 -11.56
C ILE A 62 10.35 3.21 -10.87
N ILE A 63 9.26 3.06 -11.63
CA ILE A 63 7.89 3.14 -11.10
C ILE A 63 7.64 2.02 -10.09
N ALA A 64 7.98 0.78 -10.43
CA ALA A 64 7.79 -0.37 -9.54
C ALA A 64 8.53 -0.20 -8.22
N CYS A 65 9.82 0.20 -8.29
CA CYS A 65 10.64 0.44 -7.09
C CYS A 65 10.07 1.58 -6.24
N ALA A 66 9.67 2.70 -6.84
CA ALA A 66 9.11 3.84 -6.12
C ALA A 66 7.81 3.47 -5.37
N VAL A 67 6.94 2.74 -6.04
CA VAL A 67 5.67 2.30 -5.45
C VAL A 67 5.89 1.30 -4.31
N MET A 68 6.78 0.33 -4.50
CA MET A 68 7.11 -0.64 -3.46
C MET A 68 7.81 0.00 -2.25
N TYR A 69 8.65 1.01 -2.50
CA TYR A 69 9.26 1.83 -1.45
C TYR A 69 8.19 2.55 -0.61
N ASP A 70 7.23 3.21 -1.26
CA ASP A 70 6.15 3.92 -0.57
C ASP A 70 5.24 2.94 0.20
N ALA A 71 4.89 1.80 -0.38
CA ALA A 71 4.10 0.76 0.28
C ALA A 71 4.79 0.25 1.56
N ARG A 72 6.10 0.03 1.51
CA ARG A 72 6.89 -0.34 2.69
C ARG A 72 6.87 0.73 3.78
N ARG A 73 7.15 1.97 3.40
CA ARG A 73 7.15 3.10 4.33
C ARG A 73 5.80 3.22 5.02
N GLN A 74 4.70 3.20 4.27
CA GLN A 74 3.36 3.24 4.83
C GLN A 74 3.03 2.02 5.70
N GLY A 75 3.53 0.84 5.33
CA GLY A 75 3.40 -0.38 6.14
C GLY A 75 4.09 -0.24 7.49
N MET A 76 5.30 0.32 7.52
CA MET A 76 6.05 0.58 8.76
C MET A 76 5.32 1.57 9.66
N GLU A 77 4.91 2.72 9.11
CA GLU A 77 4.15 3.75 9.84
C GLU A 77 2.84 3.18 10.40
N THR A 78 2.13 2.38 9.61
CA THR A 78 0.89 1.73 10.03
C THR A 78 1.15 0.75 11.18
N ARG A 79 2.19 -0.08 11.09
CA ARG A 79 2.56 -1.05 12.13
C ARG A 79 2.92 -0.36 13.44
N GLU A 80 3.68 0.73 13.39
CA GLU A 80 4.01 1.52 14.57
C GLU A 80 2.75 2.09 15.20
N LYS A 81 1.87 2.67 14.38
CA LYS A 81 0.62 3.24 14.87
C LYS A 81 -0.30 2.20 15.50
N LEU A 82 -0.40 1.01 14.91
CA LEU A 82 -1.19 -0.08 15.49
C LEU A 82 -0.69 -0.50 16.88
N ARG A 83 0.63 -0.48 17.12
CA ARG A 83 1.22 -0.80 18.43
C ARG A 83 0.89 0.22 19.53
N GLU A 84 0.67 1.47 19.17
CA GLU A 84 0.30 2.54 20.10
C GLU A 84 -1.17 2.46 20.56
N LEU A 85 -2.00 1.75 19.83
CA LEU A 85 -3.44 1.70 20.09
C LEU A 85 -3.79 0.72 21.21
N PRO A 86 -4.71 1.09 22.12
CA PRO A 86 -4.89 0.43 23.41
C PRO A 86 -5.62 -0.92 23.34
N SER A 87 -6.31 -1.25 22.24
CA SER A 87 -7.12 -2.46 22.14
C SER A 87 -7.20 -2.99 20.72
N PHE A 88 -7.49 -4.28 20.60
CA PHE A 88 -7.74 -4.90 19.29
C PHE A 88 -8.82 -4.16 18.49
N GLU A 89 -9.94 -3.79 19.13
CA GLU A 89 -11.00 -3.04 18.47
C GLU A 89 -10.50 -1.68 17.94
N ALA A 90 -9.72 -0.93 18.72
CA ALA A 90 -9.15 0.33 18.30
C ALA A 90 -8.21 0.16 17.09
N ARG A 91 -7.41 -0.92 17.06
CA ARG A 91 -6.53 -1.27 15.94
C ARG A 91 -7.32 -1.60 14.68
N ILE A 92 -8.41 -2.38 14.81
CA ILE A 92 -9.30 -2.69 13.67
C ILE A 92 -9.93 -1.41 13.12
N ARG A 93 -10.52 -0.56 13.98
CA ARG A 93 -11.11 0.72 13.57
C ARG A 93 -10.09 1.63 12.87
N TYR A 94 -8.85 1.61 13.32
CA TYR A 94 -7.76 2.35 12.67
C TYR A 94 -7.50 1.82 11.24
N CYS A 95 -7.46 0.51 11.01
CA CYS A 95 -7.27 -0.06 9.67
C CYS A 95 -8.34 0.46 8.69
N PHE A 96 -9.61 0.47 9.09
CA PHE A 96 -10.68 1.02 8.26
C PHE A 96 -10.55 2.53 8.04
N SER A 97 -10.18 3.29 9.07
CA SER A 97 -9.96 4.74 8.96
C SER A 97 -8.76 5.07 8.07
N TRP A 98 -7.72 4.24 8.09
CA TRP A 98 -6.56 4.36 7.23
C TRP A 98 -6.92 4.18 5.75
N VAL A 99 -7.76 3.17 5.42
CA VAL A 99 -8.27 2.99 4.04
C VAL A 99 -9.05 4.22 3.59
N GLU A 100 -9.94 4.75 4.45
CA GLU A 100 -10.69 5.98 4.14
C GLU A 100 -9.75 7.15 3.86
N LYS A 101 -8.71 7.33 4.67
CA LYS A 101 -7.68 8.35 4.47
C LYS A 101 -6.97 8.18 3.12
N CYS A 102 -6.53 6.96 2.78
CA CYS A 102 -5.85 6.68 1.51
C CYS A 102 -6.70 7.08 0.29
N VAL A 103 -8.01 6.80 0.33
CA VAL A 103 -8.91 7.17 -0.77
C VAL A 103 -9.16 8.67 -0.82
N ARG A 104 -9.42 9.31 0.31
CA ARG A 104 -9.74 10.76 0.38
C ARG A 104 -8.54 11.62 0.00
N GLU A 105 -7.36 11.29 0.48
CA GLU A 105 -6.13 12.03 0.21
C GLU A 105 -5.51 11.65 -1.14
N ARG A 106 -6.12 10.68 -1.85
CA ARG A 106 -5.63 10.19 -3.15
C ARG A 106 -4.15 9.85 -3.12
N THR A 107 -3.71 9.18 -2.04
CA THR A 107 -2.30 8.80 -1.89
C THR A 107 -1.83 7.93 -3.05
N ALA A 108 -0.54 7.98 -3.39
CA ALA A 108 0.05 7.14 -4.44
C ALA A 108 -0.24 5.64 -4.19
N PHE A 109 -0.16 5.21 -2.94
CA PHE A 109 -0.50 3.85 -2.54
C PHE A 109 -2.00 3.53 -2.73
N GLY A 110 -2.90 4.42 -2.32
CA GLY A 110 -4.34 4.26 -2.55
C GLY A 110 -4.69 4.19 -4.03
N LYS A 111 -4.05 5.02 -4.86
CA LYS A 111 -4.22 4.95 -6.32
C LYS A 111 -3.73 3.63 -6.89
N LEU A 112 -2.58 3.15 -6.44
CA LEU A 112 -2.06 1.87 -6.90
C LEU A 112 -3.01 0.73 -6.55
N LEU A 113 -3.52 0.66 -5.32
CA LEU A 113 -4.52 -0.34 -4.92
C LEU A 113 -5.77 -0.26 -5.82
N PHE A 114 -6.23 0.96 -6.13
CA PHE A 114 -7.35 1.15 -7.05
C PHE A 114 -7.02 0.65 -8.46
N LEU A 115 -5.88 1.03 -9.00
CA LEU A 115 -5.45 0.65 -10.34
C LEU A 115 -5.19 -0.86 -10.47
N THR A 116 -4.61 -1.51 -9.45
CA THR A 116 -4.42 -2.97 -9.44
C THR A 116 -5.72 -3.75 -9.34
N SER A 117 -6.77 -3.13 -8.79
CA SER A 117 -8.11 -3.73 -8.71
C SER A 117 -8.93 -3.61 -10.00
N HIS A 118 -8.42 -2.87 -11.01
CA HIS A 118 -9.10 -2.66 -12.29
C HIS A 118 -8.28 -3.25 -13.44
N PRO A 119 -8.89 -3.99 -14.36
CA PRO A 119 -8.20 -4.49 -15.57
C PRO A 119 -7.57 -3.34 -16.35
N GLY A 120 -6.27 -3.43 -16.63
CA GLY A 120 -5.53 -2.41 -17.39
C GLY A 120 -5.18 -1.13 -16.62
N GLY A 121 -5.44 -1.07 -15.30
CA GLY A 121 -5.12 0.10 -14.49
C GLY A 121 -3.63 0.32 -14.26
N VAL A 122 -2.85 -0.76 -14.16
CA VAL A 122 -1.38 -0.73 -14.10
C VAL A 122 -0.84 -1.51 -15.29
N PRO A 123 0.12 -0.97 -16.06
CA PRO A 123 0.74 -1.70 -17.16
C PRO A 123 1.35 -3.03 -16.69
N ASP A 124 1.17 -4.09 -17.49
CA ASP A 124 1.66 -5.43 -17.16
C ASP A 124 3.17 -5.45 -16.90
N GLU A 125 3.94 -4.64 -17.62
CA GLU A 125 5.38 -4.53 -17.44
C GLU A 125 5.76 -4.00 -16.05
N VAL A 126 4.97 -3.08 -15.48
CA VAL A 126 5.16 -2.58 -14.10
C VAL A 126 4.80 -3.66 -13.10
N LEU A 127 3.67 -4.37 -13.30
CA LEU A 127 3.26 -5.49 -12.43
C LEU A 127 4.29 -6.62 -12.43
N VAL A 128 4.85 -6.97 -13.58
CA VAL A 128 5.93 -7.97 -13.70
C VAL A 128 7.16 -7.52 -12.92
N LYS A 129 7.54 -6.24 -13.02
CA LYS A 129 8.67 -5.70 -12.26
C LYS A 129 8.43 -5.73 -10.75
N MET A 130 7.23 -5.34 -10.31
CA MET A 130 6.86 -5.42 -8.88
C MET A 130 6.99 -6.86 -8.37
N LYS A 131 6.50 -7.84 -9.15
CA LYS A 131 6.58 -9.25 -8.80
C LYS A 131 8.03 -9.75 -8.71
N GLN A 132 8.88 -9.38 -9.68
CA GLN A 132 10.31 -9.70 -9.65
C GLN A 132 11.00 -9.14 -8.40
N ILE A 133 10.78 -7.84 -8.10
CA ILE A 133 11.34 -7.18 -6.92
C ILE A 133 10.87 -7.86 -5.64
N HIS A 134 9.58 -8.25 -5.57
CA HIS A 134 9.03 -8.98 -4.44
C HIS A 134 9.72 -10.34 -4.25
N GLU A 135 9.88 -11.12 -5.31
CA GLU A 135 10.52 -12.44 -5.27
C GLU A 135 12.00 -12.36 -4.85
N GLU A 136 12.73 -11.35 -5.32
CA GLU A 136 14.12 -11.11 -4.97
C GLU A 136 14.31 -10.65 -3.51
N ASN A 137 13.28 -10.05 -2.91
CA ASN A 137 13.31 -9.45 -1.57
C ASN A 137 12.47 -10.19 -0.53
N LYS A 138 12.33 -11.52 -0.65
CA LYS A 138 11.51 -12.35 0.26
C LYS A 138 11.83 -12.18 1.76
N SER A 139 13.01 -11.72 2.13
CA SER A 139 13.37 -11.38 3.52
C SER A 139 12.70 -10.11 4.06
N GLY A 140 11.96 -9.37 3.23
CA GLY A 140 11.19 -8.17 3.61
C GLY A 140 9.68 -8.38 3.65
N CYS A 141 9.21 -9.63 3.62
CA CYS A 141 7.80 -10.02 3.58
C CYS A 141 6.98 -9.50 4.78
N GLU A 142 7.62 -9.21 5.91
CA GLU A 142 6.94 -8.75 7.14
C GLU A 142 6.20 -7.39 6.98
N MET A 143 6.43 -6.71 5.86
CA MET A 143 5.83 -5.40 5.56
C MET A 143 4.71 -5.47 4.52
N GLU A 144 4.33 -6.67 4.09
CA GLU A 144 3.16 -6.82 3.25
C GLU A 144 1.88 -6.56 4.04
N PRO A 145 0.87 -5.92 3.42
CA PRO A 145 -0.39 -5.63 4.10
C PRO A 145 -0.99 -6.88 4.78
N ILE A 146 -0.94 -8.02 4.12
CA ILE A 146 -1.49 -9.27 4.69
C ILE A 146 -0.70 -9.74 5.92
N GLU A 147 0.63 -9.57 5.95
CA GLU A 147 1.45 -9.95 7.10
C GLU A 147 1.19 -9.04 8.31
N ILE A 148 0.99 -7.75 8.07
CA ILE A 148 0.59 -6.80 9.12
C ILE A 148 -0.76 -7.21 9.71
N LEU A 149 -1.74 -7.54 8.85
CA LEU A 149 -3.07 -7.97 9.29
C LEU A 149 -3.02 -9.34 9.98
N ARG A 150 -2.18 -10.27 9.52
CA ARG A 150 -1.97 -11.58 10.17
C ARG A 150 -1.40 -11.40 11.57
N GLY A 151 -0.39 -10.56 11.74
CA GLY A 151 0.17 -10.23 13.05
C GLY A 151 -0.88 -9.61 13.98
N LEU A 152 -1.66 -8.66 13.49
CA LEU A 152 -2.76 -8.04 14.22
C LEU A 152 -3.81 -9.06 14.67
N CYS A 153 -4.22 -9.96 13.78
CA CYS A 153 -5.20 -11.01 14.10
C CYS A 153 -4.62 -12.06 15.07
N GLN A 154 -3.32 -12.35 14.99
CA GLN A 154 -2.64 -13.22 15.95
C GLN A 154 -2.64 -12.61 17.37
N GLU A 155 -2.38 -11.31 17.48
CA GLU A 155 -2.51 -10.58 18.74
C GLU A 155 -3.95 -10.63 19.27
N GLY A 156 -4.94 -10.33 18.40
CA GLY A 156 -6.36 -10.40 18.76
C GLY A 156 -6.80 -11.79 19.24
N LYS A 157 -6.24 -12.86 18.67
CA LYS A 157 -6.48 -14.24 19.13
C LYS A 157 -5.86 -14.47 20.50
N THR A 158 -4.64 -14.03 20.72
CA THR A 158 -3.95 -14.15 22.01
C THR A 158 -4.66 -13.36 23.11
N GLU A 159 -5.23 -12.21 22.77
CA GLU A 159 -6.01 -11.35 23.68
C GLU A 159 -7.44 -11.85 23.91
N GLY A 160 -7.88 -12.94 23.23
CA GLY A 160 -9.22 -13.53 23.36
C GLY A 160 -10.33 -12.76 22.65
N TYR A 161 -10.00 -11.85 21.73
CA TYR A 161 -10.96 -11.15 20.89
C TYR A 161 -11.43 -11.97 19.68
N ILE A 162 -10.59 -12.87 19.19
CA ILE A 162 -10.90 -13.77 18.08
C ILE A 162 -11.13 -15.16 18.67
N ARG A 163 -12.30 -15.72 18.42
CA ARG A 163 -12.69 -17.06 18.91
C ARG A 163 -11.75 -18.14 18.38
N GLU A 164 -11.62 -19.24 19.12
CA GLU A 164 -10.62 -20.28 18.88
C GLU A 164 -10.76 -20.98 17.53
N GLU A 165 -11.98 -21.11 17.03
CA GLU A 165 -12.30 -21.80 15.77
C GLU A 165 -11.83 -21.06 14.53
N ILE A 166 -11.56 -19.75 14.64
CA ILE A 166 -11.05 -18.93 13.54
C ILE A 166 -9.53 -18.83 13.63
N SER A 167 -8.82 -19.28 12.60
CA SER A 167 -7.38 -19.08 12.53
C SER A 167 -7.03 -17.59 12.37
N SER A 168 -5.86 -17.18 12.84
CA SER A 168 -5.39 -15.79 12.63
C SER A 168 -5.23 -15.48 11.14
N GLU A 169 -4.95 -16.48 10.32
CA GLU A 169 -4.87 -16.35 8.87
C GLU A 169 -6.24 -16.09 8.25
N ASP A 170 -7.26 -16.90 8.59
CA ASP A 170 -8.63 -16.69 8.09
C ASP A 170 -9.16 -15.32 8.51
N ALA A 171 -8.95 -14.93 9.77
CA ALA A 171 -9.34 -13.62 10.26
C ALA A 171 -8.65 -12.49 9.49
N ALA A 172 -7.36 -12.63 9.15
CA ALA A 172 -6.63 -11.64 8.37
C ALA A 172 -7.17 -11.52 6.94
N TYR A 173 -7.52 -12.62 6.28
CA TYR A 173 -8.14 -12.59 4.95
C TYR A 173 -9.57 -12.02 4.99
N ILE A 174 -10.36 -12.33 6.02
CA ILE A 174 -11.68 -11.70 6.21
C ILE A 174 -11.53 -10.20 6.39
N LEU A 175 -10.56 -9.75 7.22
CA LEU A 175 -10.29 -8.33 7.42
C LEU A 175 -9.85 -7.66 6.12
N LEU A 176 -8.90 -8.25 5.40
CA LEU A 176 -8.43 -7.75 4.10
C LEU A 176 -9.60 -7.61 3.11
N GLY A 177 -10.47 -8.61 3.02
CA GLY A 177 -11.66 -8.57 2.16
C GLY A 177 -12.60 -7.41 2.50
N ASN A 178 -12.82 -7.14 3.79
CA ASN A 178 -13.63 -6.00 4.25
C ASN A 178 -12.95 -4.64 3.93
N LEU A 179 -11.63 -4.54 4.12
CA LEU A 179 -10.86 -3.33 3.77
C LEU A 179 -10.88 -3.07 2.26
N CYS A 180 -10.71 -4.12 1.43
CA CYS A 180 -10.84 -4.02 -0.02
C CYS A 180 -12.27 -3.62 -0.43
N SER A 181 -13.30 -4.15 0.22
CA SER A 181 -14.70 -3.79 -0.04
C SER A 181 -14.96 -2.31 0.25
N LEU A 182 -14.44 -1.79 1.38
CA LEU A 182 -14.53 -0.37 1.70
C LEU A 182 -13.80 0.48 0.65
N PHE A 183 -12.60 0.08 0.28
CA PHE A 183 -11.78 0.78 -0.70
C PHE A 183 -12.50 0.89 -2.06
N MET A 184 -13.06 -0.23 -2.56
CA MET A 184 -13.81 -0.26 -3.81
C MET A 184 -15.09 0.56 -3.75
N TYR A 185 -15.83 0.46 -2.64
CA TYR A 185 -17.04 1.26 -2.42
C TYR A 185 -16.75 2.76 -2.47
N MET A 186 -15.71 3.21 -1.75
CA MET A 186 -15.32 4.61 -1.72
C MET A 186 -14.76 5.09 -3.07
N GLY A 187 -14.06 4.25 -3.80
CA GLY A 187 -13.57 4.54 -5.16
C GLY A 187 -14.74 4.75 -6.12
N HIS A 188 -15.78 3.93 -6.06
CA HIS A 188 -16.98 4.05 -6.88
C HIS A 188 -17.77 5.34 -6.57
N GLU A 189 -17.95 5.65 -5.29
CA GLU A 189 -18.62 6.89 -4.83
C GLU A 189 -17.73 8.14 -4.97
N LYS A 190 -16.53 8.01 -5.54
CA LYS A 190 -15.48 9.05 -5.66
C LYS A 190 -15.12 9.75 -4.34
N GLY A 191 -15.47 9.15 -3.21
CA GLY A 191 -15.28 9.70 -1.87
C GLY A 191 -16.06 10.98 -1.57
N GLU A 192 -17.00 11.39 -2.45
CA GLU A 192 -17.68 12.68 -2.39
C GLU A 192 -18.72 12.74 -1.25
N ASP A 193 -19.41 11.62 -0.95
CA ASP A 193 -20.38 11.56 0.15
C ASP A 193 -19.72 10.99 1.43
N ALA A 194 -19.20 11.90 2.25
CA ALA A 194 -18.54 11.56 3.51
C ALA A 194 -19.45 10.80 4.48
N GLN A 195 -20.76 11.11 4.52
CA GLN A 195 -21.69 10.44 5.42
C GLN A 195 -21.95 9.00 4.98
N LYS A 196 -22.09 8.79 3.69
CA LYS A 196 -22.34 7.49 3.09
C LYS A 196 -21.13 6.56 3.24
N CYS A 197 -19.93 7.09 2.96
CA CYS A 197 -18.66 6.38 3.17
C CYS A 197 -18.45 6.02 4.65
N GLY A 198 -18.73 6.94 5.57
CA GLY A 198 -18.65 6.69 7.00
C GLY A 198 -19.60 5.60 7.50
N LYS A 199 -20.83 5.54 6.99
CA LYS A 199 -21.77 4.45 7.29
C LYS A 199 -21.28 3.09 6.78
N MET A 200 -20.74 3.04 5.56
CA MET A 200 -20.18 1.79 5.01
C MET A 200 -18.96 1.33 5.80
N ARG A 201 -18.06 2.26 6.14
CA ARG A 201 -16.90 1.95 7.00
C ARG A 201 -17.33 1.32 8.32
N GLU A 202 -18.30 1.95 9.01
CA GLU A 202 -18.80 1.44 10.29
C GLU A 202 -19.47 0.08 10.13
N PHE A 203 -20.28 -0.10 9.09
CA PHE A 203 -20.94 -1.38 8.80
C PHE A 203 -19.96 -2.53 8.60
N LEU A 204 -18.91 -2.32 7.79
CA LEU A 204 -17.89 -3.33 7.51
C LEU A 204 -17.02 -3.61 8.74
N CYS A 205 -16.65 -2.57 9.49
CA CYS A 205 -15.87 -2.69 10.72
C CYS A 205 -16.62 -3.49 11.78
N GLU A 206 -17.88 -3.13 12.07
CA GLU A 206 -18.72 -3.84 13.03
C GLU A 206 -19.03 -5.26 12.56
N GLY A 207 -19.23 -5.45 11.25
CA GLY A 207 -19.43 -6.78 10.65
C GLY A 207 -18.23 -7.69 10.92
N PHE A 208 -17.01 -7.21 10.69
CA PHE A 208 -15.79 -7.95 10.99
C PHE A 208 -15.69 -8.29 12.47
N LEU A 209 -15.82 -7.29 13.37
CA LEU A 209 -15.69 -7.49 14.81
C LEU A 209 -16.72 -8.50 15.36
N LYS A 210 -17.94 -8.52 14.82
CA LYS A 210 -18.97 -9.51 15.19
C LYS A 210 -18.67 -10.90 14.63
N THR A 211 -18.06 -10.97 13.44
CA THR A 211 -17.75 -12.26 12.80
C THR A 211 -16.64 -13.01 13.55
N VAL A 212 -15.66 -12.30 14.06
CA VAL A 212 -14.50 -12.93 14.71
C VAL A 212 -14.70 -13.17 16.22
N LYS A 213 -15.69 -12.52 16.83
CA LYS A 213 -16.05 -12.63 18.24
C LYS A 213 -16.95 -13.85 18.52
#